data_739e97a25f28928267988839f31f51d4
#
_entry.id   739e97a25f28928267988839f31f51d4
#
_cell.length_a   1.000
_cell.length_b   1.000
_cell.length_c   1.000
_cell.angle_alpha   90.00
_cell.angle_beta   90.00
_cell.angle_gamma   90.00
#
_symmetry.space_group_name_H-M   'P 1'
#
loop_
_entity.id
_entity.type
_entity.pdbx_description
1 polymer ?
#
loop_
_entity_poly.entity_id
_entity_poly.type
_entity_poly.pdbx_seq_one_letter_code
_entity_poly.pdbx_strand_id
1 'polypeptide(L)'
;GVTDQNEERIEELYRKRKNLITISEIKKILNKYNIEKRPLSKLLGMGELTITRYMDGQLPSKKYSDYLYEILNDEQKMKSIVKKNHTIVSNKTIYKVNDAIKKCEEEKKCETIAEKIALYIIDSNRGITNLFLKKILYYIKAIGKLLVEYPIITDECEAWRFGPVFPNIYEKYKNFGKQEIILDLPVDYAKNLLTKEEKQVTD
;
A
#
# COMPACT_ATOMS: atom_id res chain seq x y z
N GLY A 1 -19.76 12.87 -24.04
CA GLY A 1 -18.66 13.63 -24.57
C GLY A 1 -18.13 14.74 -23.69
N VAL A 2 -17.94 15.92 -24.24
CA VAL A 2 -17.30 17.08 -23.60
C VAL A 2 -18.14 17.65 -22.45
N THR A 3 -19.45 17.53 -22.51
CA THR A 3 -20.41 17.99 -21.48
C THR A 3 -20.24 17.19 -20.18
N ASP A 4 -20.12 15.88 -20.24
CA ASP A 4 -20.05 15.01 -19.04
C ASP A 4 -18.77 15.27 -18.23
N GLN A 5 -17.64 15.49 -18.90
CA GLN A 5 -16.36 15.80 -18.22
C GLN A 5 -16.37 17.17 -17.53
N ASN A 6 -17.09 18.14 -18.09
CA ASN A 6 -17.22 19.46 -17.47
C ASN A 6 -18.14 19.42 -16.24
N GLU A 7 -19.21 18.66 -16.28
CA GLU A 7 -20.12 18.48 -15.15
C GLU A 7 -19.42 17.79 -13.96
N GLU A 8 -18.68 16.69 -14.19
CA GLU A 8 -17.88 16.03 -13.17
C GLU A 8 -16.85 16.99 -12.54
N ARG A 9 -16.20 17.82 -13.34
CA ARG A 9 -15.19 18.78 -12.89
C ARG A 9 -15.80 19.89 -12.04
N ILE A 10 -16.97 20.41 -12.43
CA ILE A 10 -17.70 21.41 -11.67
C ILE A 10 -18.14 20.84 -10.32
N GLU A 11 -18.64 19.63 -10.31
CA GLU A 11 -19.06 18.95 -9.08
C GLU A 11 -17.88 18.70 -8.12
N GLU A 12 -16.74 18.26 -8.62
CA GLU A 12 -15.54 18.11 -7.79
C GLU A 12 -15.07 19.45 -7.20
N LEU A 13 -15.10 20.52 -7.98
CA LEU A 13 -14.75 21.87 -7.48
C LEU A 13 -15.75 22.37 -6.42
N TYR A 14 -17.03 22.11 -6.59
CA TYR A 14 -18.05 22.44 -5.61
C TYR A 14 -17.83 21.70 -4.29
N ARG A 15 -17.58 20.38 -4.36
CA ARG A 15 -17.29 19.56 -3.19
C ARG A 15 -16.05 20.07 -2.45
N LYS A 16 -14.95 20.37 -3.16
CA LYS A 16 -13.74 20.97 -2.56
C LYS A 16 -14.03 22.30 -1.88
N ARG A 17 -14.79 23.20 -2.52
CA ARG A 17 -15.15 24.49 -1.95
C ARG A 17 -16.00 24.37 -0.67
N LYS A 18 -16.82 23.33 -0.57
CA LYS A 18 -17.66 23.02 0.61
C LYS A 18 -16.95 22.11 1.63
N ASN A 19 -15.68 21.78 1.42
CA ASN A 19 -14.93 20.82 2.22
C ASN A 19 -15.68 19.48 2.38
N LEU A 20 -16.27 19.00 1.27
CA LEU A 20 -16.90 17.69 1.18
C LEU A 20 -15.99 16.74 0.40
N ILE A 21 -16.03 15.46 0.77
CA ILE A 21 -15.27 14.43 0.08
C ILE A 21 -15.65 14.37 -1.39
N THR A 22 -14.64 14.32 -2.26
CA THR A 22 -14.79 14.28 -3.71
C THR A 22 -15.02 12.86 -4.21
N ILE A 23 -15.52 12.72 -5.45
CA ILE A 23 -15.69 11.42 -6.09
C ILE A 23 -14.33 10.72 -6.24
N SER A 24 -13.29 11.47 -6.60
CA SER A 24 -11.92 10.93 -6.73
C SER A 24 -11.39 10.40 -5.40
N GLU A 25 -11.67 11.04 -4.27
CA GLU A 25 -11.29 10.56 -2.94
C GLU A 25 -12.07 9.32 -2.51
N ILE A 26 -13.36 9.22 -2.85
CA ILE A 26 -14.15 8.01 -2.63
C ILE A 26 -13.57 6.85 -3.47
N LYS A 27 -13.18 7.08 -4.73
CA LYS A 27 -12.49 6.09 -5.57
C LYS A 27 -11.18 5.63 -4.91
N LYS A 28 -10.42 6.55 -4.31
CA LYS A 28 -9.21 6.18 -3.56
C LYS A 28 -9.51 5.26 -2.37
N ILE A 29 -10.59 5.49 -1.62
CA ILE A 29 -11.00 4.58 -0.52
C ILE A 29 -11.31 3.18 -1.06
N LEU A 30 -12.11 3.08 -2.14
CA LEU A 30 -12.46 1.81 -2.75
C LEU A 30 -11.23 1.02 -3.20
N ASN A 31 -10.29 1.69 -3.85
CA ASN A 31 -9.04 1.08 -4.32
C ASN A 31 -8.11 0.73 -3.16
N LYS A 32 -7.92 1.65 -2.20
CA LYS A 32 -7.05 1.47 -1.03
C LYS A 32 -7.40 0.22 -0.23
N TYR A 33 -8.70 -0.04 -0.05
CA TYR A 33 -9.17 -1.19 0.74
C TYR A 33 -9.67 -2.36 -0.12
N ASN A 34 -9.50 -2.29 -1.44
CA ASN A 34 -9.95 -3.31 -2.39
C ASN A 34 -11.40 -3.76 -2.13
N ILE A 35 -12.29 -2.79 -1.94
CA ILE A 35 -13.69 -2.99 -1.59
C ILE A 35 -14.63 -2.31 -2.59
N GLU A 36 -15.76 -2.95 -2.88
CA GLU A 36 -16.77 -2.40 -3.77
C GLU A 36 -17.72 -1.43 -3.04
N LYS A 37 -18.46 -0.60 -3.81
CA LYS A 37 -19.34 0.46 -3.32
C LYS A 37 -20.40 -0.04 -2.31
N ARG A 38 -21.14 -1.13 -2.64
CA ARG A 38 -22.18 -1.68 -1.78
C ARG A 38 -21.64 -2.30 -0.50
N PRO A 39 -20.63 -3.19 -0.54
CA PRO A 39 -20.00 -3.70 0.67
C PRO A 39 -19.42 -2.58 1.56
N LEU A 40 -18.80 -1.55 0.98
CA LEU A 40 -18.31 -0.41 1.76
C LEU A 40 -19.47 0.29 2.47
N SER A 41 -20.57 0.61 1.78
CA SER A 41 -21.75 1.24 2.40
C SER A 41 -22.25 0.43 3.59
N LYS A 42 -22.41 -0.89 3.44
CA LYS A 42 -22.86 -1.79 4.51
C LYS A 42 -21.88 -1.80 5.69
N LEU A 43 -20.58 -1.93 5.40
CA LEU A 43 -19.55 -1.99 6.42
C LEU A 43 -19.49 -0.70 7.26
N LEU A 44 -19.75 0.44 6.65
CA LEU A 44 -19.82 1.74 7.31
C LEU A 44 -21.16 2.00 8.05
N GLY A 45 -22.09 1.05 8.02
CA GLY A 45 -23.42 1.23 8.61
C GLY A 45 -24.28 2.26 7.88
N MET A 46 -24.00 2.49 6.60
CA MET A 46 -24.79 3.36 5.72
C MET A 46 -25.81 2.51 4.94
N GLY A 47 -26.80 3.18 4.33
CA GLY A 47 -27.69 2.50 3.38
C GLY A 47 -26.91 1.90 2.20
N GLU A 48 -27.30 0.73 1.72
CA GLU A 48 -26.56 -0.09 0.74
C GLU A 48 -26.11 0.66 -0.52
N LEU A 49 -26.91 1.62 -0.98
CA LEU A 49 -26.65 2.42 -2.17
C LEU A 49 -26.01 3.79 -1.89
N THR A 50 -25.68 4.09 -0.64
CA THR A 50 -25.20 5.45 -0.27
C THR A 50 -23.92 5.83 -1.00
N ILE A 51 -22.90 4.98 -1.00
CA ILE A 51 -21.64 5.27 -1.71
C ILE A 51 -21.88 5.32 -3.23
N THR A 52 -22.76 4.47 -3.76
CA THR A 52 -23.13 4.53 -5.19
C THR A 52 -23.73 5.88 -5.54
N ARG A 53 -24.72 6.35 -4.77
CA ARG A 53 -25.34 7.68 -4.99
C ARG A 53 -24.33 8.83 -4.90
N TYR A 54 -23.38 8.77 -3.96
CA TYR A 54 -22.31 9.78 -3.87
C TYR A 54 -21.38 9.78 -5.09
N MET A 55 -21.16 8.61 -5.68
CA MET A 55 -20.39 8.47 -6.92
C MET A 55 -21.16 8.92 -8.17
N ASP A 56 -22.51 8.89 -8.10
CA ASP A 56 -23.43 9.30 -9.15
C ASP A 56 -23.87 10.78 -9.00
N GLY A 57 -23.16 11.57 -8.16
CA GLY A 57 -23.35 13.02 -8.07
C GLY A 57 -24.07 13.50 -6.79
N GLN A 58 -24.74 12.65 -6.02
CA GLN A 58 -25.38 13.09 -4.78
C GLN A 58 -24.36 13.59 -3.77
N LEU A 59 -24.57 14.78 -3.22
CA LEU A 59 -23.69 15.38 -2.21
C LEU A 59 -23.83 14.65 -0.86
N PRO A 60 -22.71 14.25 -0.24
CA PRO A 60 -22.72 13.72 1.13
C PRO A 60 -23.01 14.83 2.15
N SER A 61 -23.65 14.50 3.28
CA SER A 61 -23.68 15.40 4.41
C SER A 61 -22.27 15.61 4.97
N LYS A 62 -22.04 16.73 5.66
CA LYS A 62 -20.73 17.03 6.26
C LYS A 62 -20.26 15.88 7.17
N LYS A 63 -21.16 15.35 8.02
CA LYS A 63 -20.89 14.20 8.91
C LYS A 63 -20.37 12.97 8.16
N TYR A 64 -21.00 12.58 7.06
CA TYR A 64 -20.57 11.43 6.27
C TYR A 64 -19.30 11.71 5.48
N SER A 65 -19.12 12.94 5.02
CA SER A 65 -17.89 13.37 4.37
C SER A 65 -16.69 13.27 5.33
N ASP A 66 -16.81 13.82 6.55
CA ASP A 66 -15.75 13.77 7.55
C ASP A 66 -15.43 12.31 7.93
N TYR A 67 -16.44 11.47 8.07
CA TYR A 67 -16.26 10.05 8.37
C TYR A 67 -15.51 9.31 7.26
N LEU A 68 -15.78 9.61 6.00
CA LEU A 68 -15.05 9.03 4.86
C LEU A 68 -13.61 9.57 4.79
N TYR A 69 -13.37 10.84 5.15
CA TYR A 69 -12.01 11.39 5.28
C TYR A 69 -11.21 10.69 6.38
N GLU A 70 -11.82 10.42 7.54
CA GLU A 70 -11.16 9.63 8.59
C GLU A 70 -10.71 8.26 8.07
N ILE A 71 -11.58 7.57 7.34
CA ILE A 71 -11.27 6.24 6.78
C ILE A 71 -10.19 6.32 5.69
N LEU A 72 -10.19 7.37 4.87
CA LEU A 72 -9.17 7.57 3.83
C LEU A 72 -7.77 7.73 4.45
N ASN A 73 -7.67 8.43 5.58
CA ASN A 73 -6.40 8.83 6.18
C ASN A 73 -5.92 7.92 7.31
N ASP A 74 -6.81 7.12 7.90
CA ASP A 74 -6.50 6.26 9.05
C ASP A 74 -6.95 4.81 8.84
N GLU A 75 -5.99 3.91 8.61
CA GLU A 75 -6.22 2.47 8.45
C GLU A 75 -6.70 1.83 9.76
N GLN A 76 -6.28 2.34 10.92
CA GLN A 76 -6.72 1.81 12.21
C GLN A 76 -8.22 2.03 12.41
N LYS A 77 -8.74 3.16 11.90
CA LYS A 77 -10.19 3.41 11.86
C LYS A 77 -10.92 2.35 11.05
N MET A 78 -10.43 2.07 9.82
CA MET A 78 -11.01 1.03 8.98
C MET A 78 -10.93 -0.35 9.63
N LYS A 79 -9.80 -0.69 10.25
CA LYS A 79 -9.59 -1.95 10.98
C LYS A 79 -10.59 -2.12 12.13
N SER A 80 -10.86 -1.06 12.88
CA SER A 80 -11.86 -1.06 13.96
C SER A 80 -13.29 -1.28 13.45
N ILE A 81 -13.63 -0.67 12.30
CA ILE A 81 -14.94 -0.82 11.64
C ILE A 81 -15.13 -2.26 11.16
N VAL A 82 -14.12 -2.84 10.50
CA VAL A 82 -14.14 -4.23 10.05
C VAL A 82 -14.34 -5.18 11.22
N LYS A 83 -13.61 -4.99 12.32
CA LYS A 83 -13.74 -5.81 13.53
C LYS A 83 -15.15 -5.74 14.13
N LYS A 84 -15.76 -4.55 14.13
CA LYS A 84 -17.10 -4.34 14.67
C LYS A 84 -18.22 -4.91 13.78
N ASN A 85 -18.07 -4.78 12.46
CA ASN A 85 -19.14 -5.02 11.49
C ASN A 85 -18.86 -6.23 10.57
N HIS A 86 -17.97 -7.15 10.98
CA HIS A 86 -17.53 -8.29 10.17
C HIS A 86 -18.67 -9.23 9.72
N THR A 87 -19.78 -9.28 10.47
CA THR A 87 -20.93 -10.13 10.13
C THR A 87 -21.84 -9.55 9.05
N ILE A 88 -21.69 -8.26 8.71
CA ILE A 88 -22.60 -7.55 7.79
C ILE A 88 -22.23 -7.77 6.31
N VAL A 89 -20.98 -8.14 6.04
CA VAL A 89 -20.46 -8.37 4.69
C VAL A 89 -19.84 -9.76 4.57
N SER A 90 -19.60 -10.23 3.33
CA SER A 90 -19.07 -11.57 3.10
C SER A 90 -17.64 -11.74 3.66
N ASN A 91 -17.31 -12.99 4.07
CA ASN A 91 -15.96 -13.33 4.52
C ASN A 91 -14.88 -12.99 3.47
N LYS A 92 -15.21 -13.16 2.18
CA LYS A 92 -14.33 -12.78 1.07
C LYS A 92 -14.01 -11.28 1.07
N THR A 93 -15.00 -10.44 1.35
CA THR A 93 -14.82 -8.98 1.45
C THR A 93 -13.95 -8.63 2.66
N ILE A 94 -14.22 -9.26 3.82
CA ILE A 94 -13.41 -9.05 5.04
C ILE A 94 -11.95 -9.41 4.80
N TYR A 95 -11.70 -10.57 4.16
CA TYR A 95 -10.34 -10.99 3.83
C TYR A 95 -9.62 -9.96 2.95
N LYS A 96 -10.27 -9.50 1.86
CA LYS A 96 -9.69 -8.48 0.95
C LYS A 96 -9.35 -7.16 1.66
N VAL A 97 -10.25 -6.69 2.52
CA VAL A 97 -10.05 -5.45 3.26
C VAL A 97 -8.92 -5.58 4.28
N ASN A 98 -8.86 -6.69 5.03
CA ASN A 98 -7.78 -6.93 5.99
C ASN A 98 -6.42 -7.08 5.30
N ASP A 99 -6.36 -7.78 4.15
CA ASP A 99 -5.15 -7.88 3.34
C ASP A 99 -4.70 -6.50 2.83
N ALA A 100 -5.63 -5.67 2.37
CA ALA A 100 -5.33 -4.30 1.94
C ALA A 100 -4.84 -3.41 3.10
N ILE A 101 -5.45 -3.53 4.29
CA ILE A 101 -4.97 -2.81 5.50
C ILE A 101 -3.54 -3.24 5.85
N LYS A 102 -3.28 -4.55 5.84
CA LYS A 102 -1.95 -5.09 6.12
C LYS A 102 -0.90 -4.55 5.13
N LYS A 103 -1.25 -4.49 3.83
CA LYS A 103 -0.41 -3.86 2.78
C LYS A 103 -0.08 -2.40 3.11
N CYS A 104 -1.07 -1.60 3.46
CA CYS A 104 -0.85 -0.20 3.83
C CYS A 104 0.02 -0.05 5.09
N GLU A 105 -0.16 -0.92 6.10
CA GLU A 105 0.66 -0.93 7.32
C GLU A 105 2.12 -1.29 7.01
N GLU A 106 2.37 -2.26 6.12
CA GLU A 106 3.72 -2.66 5.72
C GLU A 106 4.39 -1.61 4.80
N GLU A 107 3.63 -1.00 3.87
CA GLU A 107 4.14 0.11 3.05
C GLU A 107 4.66 1.27 3.89
N LYS A 108 3.99 1.58 5.00
CA LYS A 108 4.44 2.60 5.95
C LYS A 108 5.71 2.22 6.72
N LYS A 109 6.05 0.93 6.77
CA LYS A 109 7.29 0.44 7.39
C LYS A 109 8.48 0.44 6.42
N CYS A 110 8.23 0.62 5.11
CA CYS A 110 9.28 0.68 4.10
C CYS A 110 9.64 2.14 3.82
N GLU A 111 10.75 2.61 4.38
CA GLU A 111 11.21 3.99 4.25
C GLU A 111 12.06 4.19 2.99
N THR A 112 12.79 3.15 2.55
CA THR A 112 13.76 3.27 1.46
C THR A 112 13.56 2.27 0.32
N ILE A 113 14.16 2.56 -0.84
CA ILE A 113 14.14 1.65 -2.00
C ILE A 113 14.87 0.33 -1.67
N ALA A 114 15.96 0.39 -0.91
CA ALA A 114 16.67 -0.82 -0.48
C ALA A 114 15.76 -1.75 0.35
N GLU A 115 14.90 -1.19 1.20
CA GLU A 115 13.92 -1.97 1.97
C GLU A 115 12.86 -2.63 1.09
N LYS A 116 12.35 -1.92 0.09
CA LYS A 116 11.37 -2.47 -0.87
C LYS A 116 11.96 -3.62 -1.67
N ILE A 117 13.20 -3.44 -2.18
CA ILE A 117 13.94 -4.48 -2.89
C ILE A 117 14.23 -5.67 -1.96
N ALA A 118 14.63 -5.42 -0.71
CA ALA A 118 14.85 -6.49 0.27
C ALA A 118 13.59 -7.34 0.49
N LEU A 119 12.42 -6.70 0.67
CA LEU A 119 11.15 -7.41 0.80
C LEU A 119 10.81 -8.23 -0.44
N TYR A 120 11.02 -7.67 -1.63
CA TYR A 120 10.80 -8.38 -2.89
C TYR A 120 11.67 -9.63 -3.01
N ILE A 121 12.96 -9.54 -2.67
CA ILE A 121 13.89 -10.66 -2.69
C ILE A 121 13.48 -11.75 -1.71
N ILE A 122 13.10 -11.37 -0.48
CA ILE A 122 12.69 -12.31 0.57
C ILE A 122 11.40 -13.03 0.17
N ASP A 123 10.41 -12.30 -0.38
CA ASP A 123 9.11 -12.85 -0.78
C ASP A 123 9.20 -13.75 -2.02
N SER A 124 10.07 -13.37 -2.98
CA SER A 124 10.22 -14.09 -4.24
C SER A 124 11.13 -15.34 -4.15
N ASN A 125 11.95 -15.43 -3.11
CA ASN A 125 12.96 -16.47 -2.97
C ASN A 125 12.89 -17.14 -1.59
N ARG A 126 13.11 -18.46 -1.56
CA ARG A 126 13.28 -19.22 -0.31
C ARG A 126 14.75 -19.29 0.08
N GLY A 127 15.02 -19.50 1.37
CA GLY A 127 16.39 -19.69 1.86
C GLY A 127 17.19 -18.39 1.98
N ILE A 128 16.57 -17.22 1.90
CA ILE A 128 17.24 -15.93 2.04
C ILE A 128 17.63 -15.71 3.50
N THR A 129 18.94 -15.68 3.77
CA THR A 129 19.51 -15.31 5.07
C THR A 129 19.93 -13.85 5.09
N ASN A 130 20.08 -13.26 6.29
CA ASN A 130 20.54 -11.87 6.41
C ASN A 130 21.89 -11.63 5.70
N LEU A 131 22.83 -12.60 5.76
CA LEU A 131 24.11 -12.48 5.07
C LEU A 131 23.95 -12.50 3.55
N PHE A 132 23.10 -13.36 3.03
CA PHE A 132 22.84 -13.46 1.58
C PHE A 132 22.11 -12.23 1.05
N LEU A 133 21.10 -11.76 1.77
CA LEU A 133 20.36 -10.54 1.43
C LEU A 133 21.28 -9.32 1.28
N LYS A 134 22.21 -9.12 2.21
CA LYS A 134 23.17 -8.00 2.14
C LYS A 134 24.04 -8.05 0.87
N LYS A 135 24.50 -9.24 0.50
CA LYS A 135 25.31 -9.43 -0.73
C LYS A 135 24.49 -9.10 -1.98
N ILE A 136 23.26 -9.63 -2.08
CA ILE A 136 22.40 -9.36 -3.24
C ILE A 136 22.12 -7.86 -3.36
N LEU A 137 21.73 -7.19 -2.30
CA LEU A 137 21.47 -5.74 -2.32
C LEU A 137 22.67 -4.93 -2.77
N TYR A 138 23.86 -5.33 -2.35
CA TYR A 138 25.10 -4.68 -2.80
C TYR A 138 25.34 -4.89 -4.30
N TYR A 139 25.13 -6.10 -4.81
CA TYR A 139 25.23 -6.37 -6.25
C TYR A 139 24.19 -5.59 -7.05
N ILE A 140 22.93 -5.52 -6.59
CA ILE A 140 21.88 -4.72 -7.24
C ILE A 140 22.26 -3.24 -7.27
N LYS A 141 22.83 -2.69 -6.18
CA LYS A 141 23.34 -1.33 -6.15
C LYS A 141 24.46 -1.09 -7.16
N ALA A 142 25.39 -2.03 -7.27
CA ALA A 142 26.54 -1.93 -8.19
C ALA A 142 26.13 -2.10 -9.66
N ILE A 143 25.31 -3.13 -9.96
CA ILE A 143 24.90 -3.48 -11.33
C ILE A 143 23.78 -2.56 -11.82
N GLY A 144 22.87 -2.14 -10.93
CA GLY A 144 21.75 -1.30 -11.30
C GLY A 144 22.15 -0.02 -12.02
N LYS A 145 23.26 0.60 -11.58
CA LYS A 145 23.83 1.78 -12.25
C LYS A 145 24.28 1.50 -13.68
N LEU A 146 24.68 0.26 -13.99
CA LEU A 146 25.13 -0.15 -15.34
C LEU A 146 23.96 -0.47 -16.26
N LEU A 147 22.88 -1.00 -15.74
CA LEU A 147 21.70 -1.45 -16.52
C LEU A 147 20.70 -0.34 -16.84
N VAL A 148 20.48 0.59 -15.90
CA VAL A 148 19.44 1.62 -16.03
C VAL A 148 19.99 3.06 -16.00
N GLU A 149 21.31 3.22 -16.09
CA GLU A 149 22.02 4.52 -16.15
C GLU A 149 21.87 5.43 -14.93
N TYR A 150 21.10 5.02 -13.91
CA TYR A 150 20.94 5.75 -12.65
C TYR A 150 20.99 4.78 -11.44
N PRO A 151 21.38 5.25 -10.25
CA PRO A 151 21.48 4.39 -9.08
C PRO A 151 20.06 4.04 -8.58
N ILE A 152 19.67 2.76 -8.68
CA ILE A 152 18.39 2.27 -8.14
C ILE A 152 18.37 2.36 -6.62
N ILE A 153 19.43 1.87 -5.95
CA ILE A 153 19.58 1.97 -4.50
C ILE A 153 20.44 3.19 -4.17
N THR A 154 19.82 4.22 -3.64
CA THR A 154 20.49 5.45 -3.19
C THR A 154 20.94 5.37 -1.73
N ASP A 155 20.45 4.40 -0.98
CA ASP A 155 20.79 4.18 0.42
C ASP A 155 22.30 4.01 0.61
N GLU A 156 22.82 4.56 1.71
CA GLU A 156 24.23 4.42 2.06
C GLU A 156 24.57 2.98 2.47
N CYS A 157 25.75 2.53 2.04
CA CYS A 157 26.28 1.22 2.33
C CYS A 157 27.60 1.36 3.08
N GLU A 158 27.72 0.74 4.23
CA GLU A 158 28.91 0.77 5.05
C GLU A 158 29.80 -0.46 4.81
N ALA A 159 31.12 -0.28 4.90
CA ALA A 159 32.10 -1.35 4.81
C ALA A 159 32.32 -1.97 6.20
N TRP A 160 31.69 -3.13 6.45
CA TRP A 160 31.87 -3.87 7.68
C TRP A 160 32.82 -5.06 7.49
N ARG A 161 33.26 -5.68 8.62
CA ARG A 161 34.23 -6.79 8.63
C ARG A 161 33.85 -7.93 7.65
N PHE A 162 32.57 -8.21 7.48
CA PHE A 162 32.07 -9.31 6.65
C PHE A 162 31.46 -8.86 5.31
N GLY A 163 31.88 -7.70 4.83
CA GLY A 163 31.44 -7.12 3.57
C GLY A 163 30.52 -5.92 3.73
N PRO A 164 30.02 -5.39 2.60
CA PRO A 164 29.16 -4.22 2.58
C PRO A 164 27.82 -4.49 3.25
N VAL A 165 27.32 -3.51 3.99
CA VAL A 165 26.07 -3.60 4.77
C VAL A 165 25.26 -2.33 4.60
N PHE A 166 23.96 -2.48 4.44
CA PHE A 166 22.98 -1.43 4.61
C PHE A 166 22.50 -1.47 6.07
N PRO A 167 22.88 -0.49 6.94
CA PRO A 167 22.63 -0.59 8.38
C PRO A 167 21.15 -0.79 8.74
N ASN A 168 20.25 -0.05 8.09
CA ASN A 168 18.81 -0.15 8.32
C ASN A 168 18.27 -1.57 8.01
N ILE A 169 18.71 -2.15 6.90
CA ILE A 169 18.33 -3.52 6.50
C ILE A 169 18.89 -4.55 7.51
N TYR A 170 20.15 -4.36 7.91
CA TYR A 170 20.77 -5.26 8.89
C TYR A 170 20.02 -5.23 10.21
N GLU A 171 19.74 -4.06 10.76
CA GLU A 171 19.00 -3.90 12.02
C GLU A 171 17.60 -4.55 11.95
N LYS A 172 16.92 -4.39 10.82
CA LYS A 172 15.57 -4.94 10.60
C LYS A 172 15.54 -6.47 10.64
N TYR A 173 16.59 -7.13 10.11
CA TYR A 173 16.63 -8.59 9.97
C TYR A 173 17.70 -9.29 10.82
N LYS A 174 18.44 -8.60 11.69
CA LYS A 174 19.52 -9.17 12.51
C LYS A 174 19.07 -10.33 13.43
N ASN A 175 17.81 -10.28 13.90
CA ASN A 175 17.26 -11.28 14.80
C ASN A 175 17.13 -12.67 14.18
N PHE A 176 17.08 -12.76 12.83
CA PHE A 176 17.09 -14.04 12.14
C PHE A 176 18.48 -14.70 12.13
N GLY A 177 19.56 -13.98 12.43
CA GLY A 177 20.91 -14.50 12.52
C GLY A 177 21.36 -15.20 11.25
N LYS A 178 21.62 -16.54 11.37
CA LYS A 178 21.97 -17.40 10.24
C LYS A 178 20.76 -18.13 9.62
N GLN A 179 19.57 -17.97 10.20
CA GLN A 179 18.37 -18.61 9.72
C GLN A 179 17.78 -17.86 8.52
N GLU A 180 16.92 -18.55 7.78
CA GLU A 180 16.10 -17.97 6.73
C GLU A 180 15.19 -16.87 7.29
N ILE A 181 15.08 -15.78 6.55
CA ILE A 181 14.14 -14.70 6.87
C ILE A 181 12.77 -15.11 6.34
N ILE A 182 11.85 -15.35 7.27
CA ILE A 182 10.45 -15.68 6.94
C ILE A 182 9.58 -14.52 7.38
N LEU A 183 8.83 -13.95 6.44
CA LEU A 183 7.92 -12.85 6.68
C LEU A 183 6.48 -13.26 6.33
N ASP A 184 5.54 -12.87 7.17
CA ASP A 184 4.11 -13.04 6.89
C ASP A 184 3.61 -11.77 6.15
N LEU A 185 3.83 -11.75 4.83
CA LEU A 185 3.45 -10.63 3.97
C LEU A 185 2.07 -10.88 3.32
N PRO A 186 1.33 -9.81 3.00
CA PRO A 186 0.11 -9.91 2.19
C PRO A 186 0.41 -10.48 0.80
N VAL A 187 -0.58 -11.17 0.20
CA VAL A 187 -0.46 -11.77 -1.13
C VAL A 187 -0.05 -10.73 -2.17
N ASP A 188 0.98 -11.04 -2.97
CA ASP A 188 1.57 -10.17 -4.01
C ASP A 188 2.01 -8.77 -3.53
N TYR A 189 2.14 -8.58 -2.22
CA TYR A 189 2.53 -7.29 -1.65
C TYR A 189 3.89 -6.83 -2.17
N ALA A 190 4.92 -7.65 -2.00
CA ALA A 190 6.28 -7.29 -2.35
C ALA A 190 6.45 -7.04 -3.86
N LYS A 191 5.72 -7.80 -4.71
CA LYS A 191 5.71 -7.61 -6.16
C LYS A 191 5.16 -6.24 -6.59
N ASN A 192 4.26 -5.66 -5.81
CA ASN A 192 3.63 -4.38 -6.11
C ASN A 192 4.42 -3.17 -5.59
N LEU A 193 5.46 -3.38 -4.78
CA LEU A 193 6.30 -2.31 -4.24
C LEU A 193 7.28 -1.72 -5.24
N LEU A 194 7.67 -2.51 -6.26
CA LEU A 194 8.69 -2.16 -7.22
C LEU A 194 8.08 -1.79 -8.58
N THR A 195 8.69 -0.81 -9.24
CA THR A 195 8.42 -0.47 -10.64
C THR A 195 8.91 -1.58 -11.59
N LYS A 196 8.57 -1.50 -12.87
CA LYS A 196 9.05 -2.46 -13.88
C LYS A 196 10.58 -2.41 -14.03
N GLU A 197 11.15 -1.22 -13.97
CA GLU A 197 12.60 -1.01 -14.10
C GLU A 197 13.36 -1.56 -12.89
N GLU A 198 12.84 -1.32 -11.67
CA GLU A 198 13.41 -1.85 -10.43
C GLU A 198 13.37 -3.39 -10.41
N LYS A 199 12.29 -4.00 -10.90
CA LYS A 199 12.19 -5.47 -11.03
C LYS A 199 13.22 -6.01 -12.00
N GLN A 200 13.40 -5.39 -13.17
CA GLN A 200 14.34 -5.86 -14.19
C GLN A 200 15.77 -6.00 -13.68
N VAL A 201 16.15 -5.22 -12.67
CA VAL A 201 17.50 -5.29 -12.06
C VAL A 201 17.53 -6.23 -10.86
N THR A 202 16.37 -6.58 -10.32
CA THR A 202 16.24 -7.43 -9.12
C THR A 202 16.03 -8.91 -9.48
N ASP A 203 15.39 -9.20 -10.62
CA ASP A 203 15.20 -10.55 -11.19
C ASP A 203 16.49 -11.06 -11.85
#